data_ab6a3be31814a950a39cf4d73360ad2b
#
_entry.id   ab6a3be31814a950a39cf4d73360ad2b
#
_cell.length_a   1.000
_cell.length_b   1.000
_cell.length_c   1.000
_cell.angle_alpha   90.00
_cell.angle_beta   90.00
_cell.angle_gamma   90.00
#
_symmetry.space_group_name_H-M   'P 1'
#
loop_
_entity.id
_entity.type
_entity.pdbx_description
1 polymer ?
#
loop_
_entity_poly.entity_id
_entity_poly.type
_entity_poly.pdbx_seq_one_letter_code
_entity_poly.pdbx_strand_id
1 'polypeptide(L)'
;GVLTKGCMIALDRFAERGYEVVVFHAIGAGGRAMEQMMKEGLIGGVFDYAMGEIADEVFGVLRAGGPERLTVAGRLGLPQVLCPGGAEHLGILVPPNEVPEEWKDHEYVFHSPVVFVPRLVGDEILRVAKDITSRLKHTKGNAVFMLPTDGTGTYARPGGVLRDMESDALFFDALRDGMPDTIELVE
;
A
#
# COMPACT_ATOMS: atom_id res chain seq x y z
N GLY A 1 8.23 -10.77 -5.61
CA GLY A 1 7.20 -10.06 -4.82
C GLY A 1 6.19 -9.36 -5.70
N VAL A 2 5.04 -9.07 -5.16
CA VAL A 2 3.88 -8.51 -5.90
C VAL A 2 4.19 -7.15 -6.56
N LEU A 3 5.06 -6.35 -5.94
CA LEU A 3 5.41 -5.00 -6.37
C LEU A 3 6.89 -4.84 -6.79
N THR A 4 7.72 -5.84 -6.60
CA THR A 4 9.17 -5.75 -6.75
C THR A 4 9.60 -5.22 -8.10
N LYS A 5 8.96 -5.64 -9.21
CA LYS A 5 9.33 -5.19 -10.56
C LYS A 5 9.16 -3.68 -10.73
N GLY A 6 8.03 -3.13 -10.28
CA GLY A 6 7.79 -1.68 -10.34
C GLY A 6 8.76 -0.90 -9.45
N CYS A 7 9.03 -1.41 -8.25
CA CYS A 7 10.00 -0.81 -7.34
C CYS A 7 11.41 -0.74 -7.96
N MET A 8 11.87 -1.81 -8.61
CA MET A 8 13.19 -1.83 -9.29
C MET A 8 13.26 -0.83 -10.45
N ILE A 9 12.20 -0.71 -11.26
CA ILE A 9 12.13 0.29 -12.32
C ILE A 9 12.20 1.71 -11.74
N ALA A 10 11.47 1.98 -10.65
CA ALA A 10 11.51 3.26 -9.98
C ALA A 10 12.92 3.56 -9.43
N LEU A 11 13.58 2.57 -8.81
CA LEU A 11 14.94 2.70 -8.30
C LEU A 11 15.92 3.13 -9.39
N ASP A 12 15.88 2.46 -10.56
CA ASP A 12 16.73 2.80 -11.69
C ASP A 12 16.47 4.26 -12.16
N ARG A 13 15.21 4.68 -12.24
CA ARG A 13 14.82 6.04 -12.64
C ARG A 13 15.26 7.12 -11.63
N PHE A 14 15.23 6.82 -10.34
CA PHE A 14 15.76 7.73 -9.31
C PHE A 14 17.29 7.82 -9.40
N ALA A 15 17.98 6.70 -9.56
CA ALA A 15 19.43 6.67 -9.73
C ALA A 15 19.91 7.46 -10.96
N GLU A 16 19.23 7.32 -12.13
CA GLU A 16 19.50 8.12 -13.33
C GLU A 16 19.39 9.64 -13.10
N ARG A 17 18.62 10.06 -12.10
CA ARG A 17 18.43 11.48 -11.71
C ARG A 17 19.32 11.92 -10.57
N GLY A 18 20.22 11.05 -10.11
CA GLY A 18 21.20 11.37 -9.05
C GLY A 18 20.63 11.32 -7.63
N TYR A 19 19.49 10.70 -7.42
CA TYR A 19 18.97 10.47 -6.07
C TYR A 19 19.68 9.29 -5.40
N GLU A 20 20.03 9.45 -4.14
CA GLU A 20 20.39 8.35 -3.26
C GLU A 20 19.10 7.72 -2.70
N VAL A 21 18.91 6.41 -2.89
CA VAL A 21 17.66 5.73 -2.56
C VAL A 21 17.90 4.61 -1.56
N VAL A 22 17.12 4.61 -0.48
CA VAL A 22 17.03 3.51 0.47
C VAL A 22 15.70 2.78 0.26
N VAL A 23 15.74 1.48 0.02
CA VAL A 23 14.54 0.67 -0.22
C VAL A 23 14.14 -0.06 1.06
N PHE A 24 12.88 0.08 1.46
CA PHE A 24 12.27 -0.61 2.59
C PHE A 24 11.30 -1.69 2.11
N HIS A 25 11.38 -2.86 2.71
CA HIS A 25 10.44 -3.94 2.41
C HIS A 25 9.13 -3.73 3.19
N ALA A 26 8.00 -3.58 2.49
CA ALA A 26 6.69 -3.29 3.07
C ALA A 26 6.05 -4.54 3.72
N ILE A 27 6.59 -4.92 4.88
CA ILE A 27 6.18 -6.07 5.71
C ILE A 27 5.96 -5.69 7.18
N GLY A 28 5.52 -4.47 7.46
CA GLY A 28 5.33 -3.92 8.79
C GLY A 28 6.62 -3.35 9.37
N ALA A 29 7.65 -4.16 9.56
CA ALA A 29 8.94 -3.70 10.10
C ALA A 29 9.63 -2.66 9.20
N GLY A 30 9.58 -2.85 7.88
CA GLY A 30 10.20 -1.93 6.92
C GLY A 30 9.51 -0.59 6.89
N GLY A 31 8.17 -0.55 6.86
CA GLY A 31 7.42 0.69 6.94
C GLY A 31 7.69 1.45 8.24
N ARG A 32 7.70 0.76 9.40
CA ARG A 32 8.06 1.40 10.68
C ARG A 32 9.48 1.96 10.69
N ALA A 33 10.44 1.25 10.11
CA ALA A 33 11.81 1.73 10.00
C ALA A 33 11.90 3.00 9.11
N MET A 34 11.19 3.03 7.98
CA MET A 34 11.09 4.19 7.10
C MET A 34 10.50 5.40 7.86
N GLU A 35 9.38 5.22 8.56
CA GLU A 35 8.76 6.30 9.35
C GLU A 35 9.72 6.82 10.43
N GLN A 36 10.50 5.95 11.08
CA GLN A 36 11.50 6.35 12.08
C GLN A 36 12.65 7.13 11.47
N MET A 37 13.19 6.68 10.33
CA MET A 37 14.28 7.41 9.65
C MET A 37 13.83 8.79 9.14
N MET A 38 12.58 8.96 8.76
CA MET A 38 12.02 10.29 8.45
C MET A 38 12.00 11.19 9.69
N LYS A 39 11.59 10.69 10.86
CA LYS A 39 11.62 11.45 12.13
C LYS A 39 13.03 11.88 12.54
N GLU A 40 14.02 11.06 12.23
CA GLU A 40 15.44 11.33 12.49
C GLU A 40 16.07 12.27 11.46
N GLY A 41 15.33 12.68 10.42
CA GLY A 41 15.82 13.57 9.38
C GLY A 41 16.80 12.91 8.39
N LEU A 42 16.83 11.59 8.33
CA LEU A 42 17.70 10.81 7.44
C LEU A 42 17.11 10.62 6.05
N ILE A 43 15.82 10.88 5.87
CA ILE A 43 15.08 10.79 4.62
C ILE A 43 14.49 12.14 4.29
N GLY A 44 14.81 12.69 3.11
CA GLY A 44 14.36 13.99 2.64
C GLY A 44 13.11 13.97 1.73
N GLY A 45 12.64 12.80 1.32
CA GLY A 45 11.47 12.61 0.48
C GLY A 45 11.09 11.14 0.36
N VAL A 46 9.85 10.84 -0.03
CA VAL A 46 9.33 9.47 -0.03
C VAL A 46 8.65 9.13 -1.37
N PHE A 47 8.96 7.97 -1.90
CA PHE A 47 8.16 7.28 -2.88
C PHE A 47 7.53 6.05 -2.21
N ASP A 48 6.31 6.19 -1.73
CA ASP A 48 5.59 5.12 -1.03
C ASP A 48 4.74 4.33 -2.02
N TYR A 49 5.35 3.28 -2.55
CA TYR A 49 4.79 2.47 -3.64
C TYR A 49 3.90 1.32 -3.13
N ALA A 50 3.94 1.01 -1.82
CA ALA A 50 3.34 -0.21 -1.27
C ALA A 50 2.56 0.07 0.02
N MET A 51 1.23 0.06 -0.06
CA MET A 51 0.33 0.31 1.07
C MET A 51 -0.35 -0.94 1.64
N GLY A 52 0.10 -2.14 1.26
CA GLY A 52 -0.41 -3.38 1.86
C GLY A 52 -0.24 -3.45 3.38
N GLU A 53 0.74 -2.71 3.95
CA GLU A 53 0.92 -2.56 5.39
C GLU A 53 -0.27 -1.85 6.07
N ILE A 54 -0.98 -0.97 5.34
CA ILE A 54 -2.18 -0.30 5.84
C ILE A 54 -3.37 -1.27 5.84
N ALA A 55 -3.54 -2.05 4.77
CA ALA A 55 -4.57 -3.07 4.72
C ALA A 55 -4.41 -4.07 5.88
N ASP A 56 -3.20 -4.57 6.07
CA ASP A 56 -2.90 -5.51 7.16
C ASP A 56 -3.07 -4.88 8.55
N GLU A 57 -2.82 -3.57 8.72
CA GLU A 57 -3.07 -2.85 9.97
C GLU A 57 -4.57 -2.77 10.28
N VAL A 58 -5.41 -2.45 9.30
CA VAL A 58 -6.87 -2.38 9.44
C VAL A 58 -7.47 -3.71 9.91
N PHE A 59 -6.86 -4.82 9.52
CA PHE A 59 -7.32 -6.18 9.85
C PHE A 59 -6.46 -6.87 10.93
N GLY A 60 -5.38 -6.24 11.41
CA GLY A 60 -4.53 -6.78 12.47
C GLY A 60 -3.75 -8.03 12.08
N VAL A 61 -3.28 -8.11 10.81
CA VAL A 61 -2.59 -9.30 10.28
C VAL A 61 -1.10 -9.07 10.01
N LEU A 62 -0.44 -9.96 9.27
CA LEU A 62 1.02 -10.17 9.23
C LEU A 62 1.86 -8.92 8.98
N ARG A 63 1.49 -8.08 8.00
CA ARG A 63 2.31 -6.93 7.55
C ARG A 63 1.93 -5.63 8.22
N ALA A 64 1.15 -5.62 9.31
CA ALA A 64 0.66 -4.42 9.97
C ALA A 64 1.78 -3.38 10.21
N GLY A 65 1.60 -2.17 9.65
CA GLY A 65 2.59 -1.11 9.63
C GLY A 65 2.60 -0.22 10.88
N GLY A 66 1.60 -0.35 11.74
CA GLY A 66 1.41 0.47 12.93
C GLY A 66 0.67 1.80 12.66
N PRO A 67 0.30 2.51 13.73
CA PRO A 67 -0.55 3.70 13.65
C PRO A 67 0.13 4.90 12.98
N GLU A 68 1.45 4.94 12.95
CA GLU A 68 2.18 6.06 12.36
C GLU A 68 2.49 5.87 10.86
N ARG A 69 2.31 4.66 10.36
CA ARG A 69 2.54 4.33 8.93
C ARG A 69 1.75 5.28 8.03
N LEU A 70 2.38 5.86 7.03
CA LEU A 70 1.82 6.84 6.08
C LEU A 70 1.51 8.23 6.68
N THR A 71 2.00 8.54 7.88
CA THR A 71 1.66 9.83 8.52
C THR A 71 2.85 10.76 8.71
N VAL A 72 4.06 10.22 8.86
CA VAL A 72 5.23 11.02 9.27
C VAL A 72 5.69 11.97 8.18
N ALA A 73 5.80 11.52 6.93
CA ALA A 73 6.19 12.38 5.80
C ALA A 73 5.29 13.61 5.70
N GLY A 74 3.96 13.40 5.74
CA GLY A 74 2.99 14.48 5.66
C GLY A 74 3.08 15.45 6.84
N ARG A 75 3.23 14.96 8.08
CA ARG A 75 3.39 15.81 9.26
C ARG A 75 4.67 16.67 9.22
N LEU A 76 5.74 16.11 8.70
CA LEU A 76 7.03 16.81 8.56
C LEU A 76 7.09 17.72 7.33
N GLY A 77 6.13 17.65 6.43
CA GLY A 77 6.12 18.43 5.18
C GLY A 77 7.12 17.92 4.15
N LEU A 78 7.55 16.66 4.23
CA LEU A 78 8.43 16.05 3.24
C LEU A 78 7.69 15.87 1.90
N PRO A 79 8.36 16.06 0.77
CA PRO A 79 7.80 15.74 -0.53
C PRO A 79 7.54 14.23 -0.61
N GLN A 80 6.35 13.85 -1.14
CA GLN A 80 5.96 12.46 -1.21
C GLN A 80 5.16 12.14 -2.47
N VAL A 81 5.46 11.00 -3.06
CA VAL A 81 4.66 10.35 -4.11
C VAL A 81 4.13 9.06 -3.53
N LEU A 82 2.83 8.88 -3.62
CA LEU A 82 2.09 7.82 -2.96
C LEU A 82 1.38 6.94 -3.99
N CYS A 83 1.36 5.63 -3.78
CA CYS A 83 0.65 4.69 -4.64
C CYS A 83 0.08 3.54 -3.78
N PRO A 84 -1.20 3.16 -3.92
CA PRO A 84 -1.85 2.17 -3.07
C PRO A 84 -1.50 0.71 -3.46
N GLY A 85 -0.25 0.47 -3.86
CA GLY A 85 0.18 -0.85 -4.30
C GLY A 85 -0.01 -1.93 -3.25
N GLY A 86 -0.65 -3.03 -3.62
CA GLY A 86 -0.86 -4.18 -2.74
C GLY A 86 -1.82 -3.96 -1.57
N ALA A 87 -2.62 -2.87 -1.60
CA ALA A 87 -3.61 -2.57 -0.57
C ALA A 87 -4.93 -3.33 -0.76
N GLU A 88 -5.10 -4.00 -1.89
CA GLU A 88 -6.29 -4.74 -2.27
C GLU A 88 -6.37 -6.14 -1.64
N HIS A 89 -5.33 -6.58 -0.95
CA HIS A 89 -5.26 -7.93 -0.37
C HIS A 89 -4.57 -7.92 1.00
N LEU A 90 -4.81 -8.96 1.78
CA LEU A 90 -4.12 -9.19 3.06
C LEU A 90 -2.97 -10.17 2.91
N GLY A 91 -2.06 -10.18 3.90
CA GLY A 91 -1.11 -11.25 4.14
C GLY A 91 -1.43 -11.94 5.46
N ILE A 92 -1.87 -13.19 5.44
CA ILE A 92 -2.28 -13.93 6.64
C ILE A 92 -1.38 -15.14 6.83
N LEU A 93 -0.80 -15.28 8.03
CA LEU A 93 -0.07 -16.50 8.39
C LEU A 93 -1.05 -17.62 8.72
N VAL A 94 -0.86 -18.76 8.07
CA VAL A 94 -1.69 -19.95 8.23
C VAL A 94 -0.83 -21.20 8.35
N PRO A 95 -1.36 -22.30 8.91
CA PRO A 95 -0.76 -23.63 8.72
C PRO A 95 -0.61 -23.95 7.22
N PRO A 96 0.35 -24.80 6.81
CA PRO A 96 0.65 -25.01 5.40
C PRO A 96 -0.56 -25.37 4.55
N ASN A 97 -0.92 -24.48 3.59
CA ASN A 97 -2.03 -24.61 2.65
C ASN A 97 -3.43 -24.70 3.28
N GLU A 98 -3.58 -24.22 4.51
CA GLU A 98 -4.88 -24.13 5.17
C GLU A 98 -5.58 -22.82 4.78
N VAL A 99 -6.86 -22.91 4.40
CA VAL A 99 -7.71 -21.75 4.11
C VAL A 99 -8.52 -21.44 5.36
N PRO A 100 -8.36 -20.22 5.96
CA PRO A 100 -9.16 -19.83 7.12
C PRO A 100 -10.66 -19.75 6.77
N GLU A 101 -11.50 -20.23 7.69
CA GLU A 101 -12.94 -20.35 7.47
C GLU A 101 -13.59 -18.99 7.15
N GLU A 102 -13.12 -17.90 7.78
CA GLU A 102 -13.63 -16.55 7.55
C GLU A 102 -13.31 -15.98 6.16
N TRP A 103 -12.34 -16.58 5.44
CA TRP A 103 -11.86 -16.12 4.13
C TRP A 103 -12.14 -17.10 3.00
N LYS A 104 -12.83 -18.20 3.25
CA LYS A 104 -13.04 -19.29 2.28
C LYS A 104 -13.85 -18.88 1.03
N ASP A 105 -14.71 -17.88 1.18
CA ASP A 105 -15.59 -17.40 0.11
C ASP A 105 -14.96 -16.25 -0.70
N HIS A 106 -13.72 -15.85 -0.36
CA HIS A 106 -12.95 -14.84 -1.12
C HIS A 106 -12.13 -15.50 -2.22
N GLU A 107 -11.86 -14.74 -3.29
CA GLU A 107 -10.76 -15.08 -4.19
C GLU A 107 -9.44 -14.96 -3.43
N TYR A 108 -8.55 -15.94 -3.58
CA TYR A 108 -7.30 -15.97 -2.85
C TYR A 108 -6.16 -16.64 -3.62
N VAL A 109 -4.95 -16.39 -3.16
CA VAL A 109 -3.76 -17.15 -3.55
C VAL A 109 -2.91 -17.50 -2.33
N PHE A 110 -2.08 -18.52 -2.46
CA PHE A 110 -0.99 -18.74 -1.52
C PHE A 110 0.30 -18.11 -2.07
N HIS A 111 0.79 -17.05 -1.41
CA HIS A 111 2.09 -16.45 -1.74
C HIS A 111 3.26 -17.41 -1.42
N SER A 112 3.09 -18.17 -0.37
CA SER A 112 3.89 -19.35 0.01
C SER A 112 2.97 -20.31 0.76
N PRO A 113 3.37 -21.56 1.04
CA PRO A 113 2.50 -22.51 1.76
C PRO A 113 1.92 -22.00 3.07
N VAL A 114 2.57 -21.03 3.72
CA VAL A 114 2.17 -20.48 5.02
C VAL A 114 1.70 -19.03 4.97
N VAL A 115 1.61 -18.43 3.78
CA VAL A 115 1.10 -17.06 3.58
C VAL A 115 -0.10 -17.10 2.65
N PHE A 116 -1.26 -17.03 3.24
CA PHE A 116 -2.55 -16.94 2.58
C PHE A 116 -2.86 -15.48 2.23
N VAL A 117 -3.37 -15.23 1.04
CA VAL A 117 -3.57 -13.88 0.50
C VAL A 117 -4.98 -13.78 -0.09
N PRO A 118 -5.98 -13.36 0.73
CA PRO A 118 -7.33 -13.12 0.24
C PRO A 118 -7.46 -11.74 -0.41
N ARG A 119 -8.31 -11.64 -1.43
CA ARG A 119 -8.77 -10.38 -2.01
C ARG A 119 -9.76 -9.70 -1.06
N LEU A 120 -9.61 -8.40 -0.84
CA LEU A 120 -10.58 -7.58 -0.10
C LEU A 120 -11.68 -7.09 -1.05
N VAL A 121 -12.92 -7.18 -0.61
CA VAL A 121 -14.12 -6.83 -1.41
C VAL A 121 -15.10 -5.96 -0.61
N GLY A 122 -15.99 -5.25 -1.30
CA GLY A 122 -17.09 -4.52 -0.67
C GLY A 122 -16.63 -3.59 0.46
N ASP A 123 -17.24 -3.73 1.64
CA ASP A 123 -16.95 -2.91 2.82
C ASP A 123 -15.51 -3.07 3.34
N GLU A 124 -14.86 -4.19 3.07
CA GLU A 124 -13.49 -4.44 3.52
C GLU A 124 -12.51 -3.50 2.83
N ILE A 125 -12.60 -3.39 1.51
CA ILE A 125 -11.72 -2.51 0.74
C ILE A 125 -12.04 -1.02 1.00
N LEU A 126 -13.31 -0.68 1.27
CA LEU A 126 -13.72 0.67 1.67
C LEU A 126 -13.11 1.08 3.03
N ARG A 127 -13.00 0.14 3.98
CA ARG A 127 -12.31 0.38 5.26
C ARG A 127 -10.83 0.73 5.06
N VAL A 128 -10.15 0.04 4.13
CA VAL A 128 -8.76 0.33 3.79
C VAL A 128 -8.62 1.72 3.14
N ALA A 129 -9.47 2.06 2.17
CA ALA A 129 -9.48 3.38 1.54
C ALA A 129 -9.67 4.50 2.57
N LYS A 130 -10.63 4.32 3.48
CA LYS A 130 -10.91 5.27 4.56
C LYS A 130 -9.73 5.44 5.52
N ASP A 131 -9.02 4.36 5.85
CA ASP A 131 -7.85 4.43 6.73
C ASP A 131 -6.69 5.16 6.03
N ILE A 132 -6.41 4.85 4.75
CA ILE A 132 -5.41 5.56 3.92
C ILE A 132 -5.69 7.06 3.92
N THR A 133 -6.89 7.47 3.52
CA THR A 133 -7.24 8.90 3.42
C THR A 133 -7.24 9.60 4.78
N SER A 134 -7.65 8.90 5.85
CA SER A 134 -7.60 9.43 7.22
C SER A 134 -6.17 9.71 7.70
N ARG A 135 -5.22 8.84 7.38
CA ARG A 135 -3.79 9.02 7.72
C ARG A 135 -3.18 10.21 6.98
N LEU A 136 -3.67 10.51 5.79
CA LEU A 136 -3.19 11.60 4.94
C LEU A 136 -3.78 12.97 5.27
N LYS A 137 -4.81 13.08 6.13
CA LYS A 137 -5.51 14.35 6.45
C LYS A 137 -4.62 15.48 6.95
N HIS A 138 -3.47 15.17 7.53
CA HIS A 138 -2.54 16.17 8.08
C HIS A 138 -1.31 16.38 7.20
N THR A 139 -1.41 16.00 5.94
CA THR A 139 -0.31 16.16 4.97
C THR A 139 -0.04 17.64 4.72
N LYS A 140 1.21 18.01 4.91
CA LYS A 140 1.81 19.31 4.58
C LYS A 140 2.86 19.08 3.49
N GLY A 141 3.21 20.12 2.77
CA GLY A 141 4.21 20.02 1.69
C GLY A 141 3.62 19.41 0.41
N ASN A 142 4.50 19.15 -0.55
CA ASN A 142 4.10 18.63 -1.86
C ASN A 142 3.80 17.14 -1.78
N ALA A 143 2.61 16.74 -2.14
CA ALA A 143 2.18 15.35 -2.16
C ALA A 143 1.38 15.03 -3.44
N VAL A 144 1.70 13.89 -4.04
CA VAL A 144 0.97 13.34 -5.20
C VAL A 144 0.54 11.93 -4.84
N PHE A 145 -0.73 11.62 -5.07
CA PHE A 145 -1.28 10.28 -4.95
C PHE A 145 -1.61 9.73 -6.33
N MET A 146 -0.96 8.64 -6.72
CA MET A 146 -1.13 8.00 -8.03
C MET A 146 -2.11 6.83 -7.91
N LEU A 147 -3.19 6.87 -8.67
CA LEU A 147 -4.15 5.75 -8.77
C LEU A 147 -3.78 4.85 -9.95
N PRO A 148 -3.36 3.61 -9.71
CA PRO A 148 -2.98 2.68 -10.78
C PRO A 148 -4.23 2.00 -11.36
N THR A 149 -4.85 2.64 -12.35
CA THR A 149 -6.13 2.21 -12.95
C THR A 149 -6.10 0.81 -13.57
N ASP A 150 -4.91 0.29 -13.91
CA ASP A 150 -4.71 -1.08 -14.40
C ASP A 150 -4.46 -2.12 -13.30
N GLY A 151 -4.66 -1.72 -12.04
CA GLY A 151 -4.52 -2.60 -10.87
C GLY A 151 -3.34 -2.29 -9.97
N THR A 152 -3.50 -2.60 -8.70
CA THR A 152 -2.63 -2.23 -7.58
C THR A 152 -1.39 -3.12 -7.43
N GLY A 153 -1.24 -4.18 -8.24
CA GLY A 153 -0.09 -5.08 -8.15
C GLY A 153 -0.19 -6.29 -9.07
N THR A 154 0.78 -7.19 -8.97
CA THR A 154 0.87 -8.37 -9.86
C THR A 154 -0.39 -9.25 -9.81
N TYR A 155 -1.03 -9.34 -8.65
CA TYR A 155 -2.23 -10.16 -8.49
C TYR A 155 -3.49 -9.50 -9.06
N ALA A 156 -3.59 -8.16 -8.99
CA ALA A 156 -4.78 -7.40 -9.39
C ALA A 156 -4.71 -6.78 -10.81
N ARG A 157 -3.56 -6.86 -11.49
CA ARG A 157 -3.41 -6.37 -12.88
C ARG A 157 -4.31 -7.15 -13.85
N PRO A 158 -4.53 -6.66 -15.10
CA PRO A 158 -5.22 -7.44 -16.13
C PRO A 158 -4.63 -8.84 -16.30
N GLY A 159 -5.48 -9.86 -16.19
CA GLY A 159 -5.09 -11.27 -16.18
C GLY A 159 -4.48 -11.78 -14.86
N GLY A 160 -4.45 -10.96 -13.83
CA GLY A 160 -4.05 -11.37 -12.48
C GLY A 160 -5.13 -12.19 -11.79
N VAL A 161 -4.72 -13.09 -10.89
CA VAL A 161 -5.61 -14.06 -10.23
C VAL A 161 -6.56 -13.44 -9.19
N LEU A 162 -6.26 -12.23 -8.70
CA LEU A 162 -7.11 -11.48 -7.78
C LEU A 162 -7.69 -10.22 -8.44
N ARG A 163 -7.80 -10.22 -9.78
CA ARG A 163 -8.42 -9.11 -10.51
C ARG A 163 -9.91 -9.05 -10.23
N ASP A 164 -10.35 -7.94 -9.67
CA ASP A 164 -11.74 -7.64 -9.38
C ASP A 164 -12.00 -6.16 -9.69
N MET A 165 -12.61 -5.91 -10.86
CA MET A 165 -12.82 -4.54 -11.35
C MET A 165 -13.88 -3.79 -10.55
N GLU A 166 -14.85 -4.50 -9.96
CA GLU A 166 -15.89 -3.88 -9.14
C GLU A 166 -15.30 -3.36 -7.82
N SER A 167 -14.54 -4.21 -7.12
CA SER A 167 -13.85 -3.81 -5.89
C SER A 167 -12.74 -2.78 -6.15
N ASP A 168 -12.04 -2.85 -7.29
CA ASP A 168 -11.07 -1.83 -7.69
C ASP A 168 -11.75 -0.47 -7.88
N ALA A 169 -12.93 -0.42 -8.55
CA ALA A 169 -13.69 0.81 -8.74
C ALA A 169 -14.15 1.40 -7.40
N LEU A 170 -14.72 0.57 -6.52
CA LEU A 170 -15.11 0.99 -5.15
C LEU A 170 -13.92 1.58 -4.38
N PHE A 171 -12.77 0.94 -4.46
CA PHE A 171 -11.56 1.38 -3.79
C PHE A 171 -11.07 2.74 -4.31
N PHE A 172 -10.97 2.88 -5.62
CA PHE A 172 -10.49 4.12 -6.22
C PHE A 172 -11.46 5.27 -6.04
N ASP A 173 -12.77 5.05 -6.14
CA ASP A 173 -13.78 6.06 -5.87
C ASP A 173 -13.70 6.53 -4.41
N ALA A 174 -13.59 5.61 -3.45
CA ALA A 174 -13.44 5.95 -2.05
C ALA A 174 -12.13 6.72 -1.74
N LEU A 175 -11.04 6.40 -2.45
CA LEU A 175 -9.79 7.16 -2.36
C LEU A 175 -9.95 8.57 -2.93
N ARG A 176 -10.61 8.74 -4.10
CA ARG A 176 -10.89 10.07 -4.69
C ARG A 176 -11.72 10.93 -3.75
N ASP A 177 -12.82 10.39 -3.25
CA ASP A 177 -13.77 11.11 -2.39
C ASP A 177 -13.17 11.50 -1.03
N GLY A 178 -12.26 10.66 -0.50
CA GLY A 178 -11.65 10.88 0.80
C GLY A 178 -10.32 11.62 0.78
N MET A 179 -9.71 11.85 -0.40
CA MET A 179 -8.39 12.45 -0.50
C MET A 179 -8.41 13.91 -0.07
N PRO A 180 -7.48 14.35 0.80
CA PRO A 180 -7.37 15.76 1.16
C PRO A 180 -7.01 16.64 -0.05
N ASP A 181 -7.62 17.85 -0.15
CA ASP A 181 -7.35 18.83 -1.22
C ASP A 181 -5.88 19.27 -1.30
N THR A 182 -5.09 19.00 -0.26
CA THR A 182 -3.65 19.29 -0.22
C THR A 182 -2.80 18.28 -0.99
N ILE A 183 -3.40 17.20 -1.49
CA ILE A 183 -2.73 16.12 -2.21
C ILE A 183 -3.23 16.11 -3.66
N GLU A 184 -2.30 16.28 -4.60
CA GLU A 184 -2.61 16.13 -6.02
C GLU A 184 -2.93 14.66 -6.34
N LEU A 185 -4.04 14.42 -7.06
CA LEU A 185 -4.48 13.10 -7.48
C LEU A 185 -4.18 12.91 -8.97
N VAL A 186 -3.47 11.81 -9.34
CA VAL A 186 -3.06 11.50 -10.71
C VAL A 186 -3.47 10.07 -11.05
N GLU A 187 -4.01 9.84 -12.27
CA GLU A 187 -4.41 8.53 -12.82
C GLU A 187 -3.52 8.09 -13.97
#